data_92f929179bc59d5dcd4e7b44ae04c95e
#
_entry.id   92f929179bc59d5dcd4e7b44ae04c95e
#
_cell.length_a   1.000
_cell.length_b   1.000
_cell.length_c   1.000
_cell.angle_alpha   90.00
_cell.angle_beta   90.00
_cell.angle_gamma   90.00
#
_symmetry.space_group_name_H-M   'P 1'
#
loop_
_entity.id
_entity.type
_entity.pdbx_description
1 polymer ?
#
loop_
_entity_poly.entity_id
_entity_poly.type
_entity_poly.pdbx_seq_one_letter_code
_entity_poly.pdbx_strand_id
1 'polypeptide(L)'
;MTRGVQVGDKAPDFTLPSQSGEPVRLQDRLGERVVVLYFYPKDNTSGGTAEACAFRDSYESFTDAGAEVIGVSSDSADRHAGFASKHRLPFTLLADQGGRVRKAYGVPAALGFIPGRVTYVIDRTGTVRHIFNSMTNIDGHVGEALEVVRKLQTEQPALGFPVG
;
A
#
# COMPACT_ATOMS: atom_id res chain seq x y z
N MET A 1 -14.74 -11.39 -17.15
CA MET A 1 -13.54 -11.54 -16.32
C MET A 1 -12.84 -10.22 -16.17
N THR A 2 -12.69 -9.75 -14.95
CA THR A 2 -12.04 -8.47 -14.70
C THR A 2 -10.52 -8.66 -14.79
N ARG A 3 -9.88 -7.92 -15.66
CA ARG A 3 -8.43 -7.91 -15.74
C ARG A 3 -7.89 -7.20 -14.48
N GLY A 4 -6.86 -7.73 -13.87
CA GLY A 4 -6.17 -7.07 -12.77
C GLY A 4 -5.48 -5.78 -13.23
N VAL A 5 -5.21 -4.92 -12.27
CA VAL A 5 -4.48 -3.67 -12.51
C VAL A 5 -3.06 -3.99 -13.01
N GLN A 6 -2.61 -3.25 -14.02
CA GLN A 6 -1.27 -3.39 -14.60
C GLN A 6 -0.52 -2.07 -14.52
N VAL A 7 0.81 -2.15 -14.64
CA VAL A 7 1.66 -0.95 -14.73
C VAL A 7 1.18 -0.11 -15.92
N GLY A 8 1.00 1.19 -15.68
CA GLY A 8 0.46 2.12 -16.66
C GLY A 8 -1.02 2.39 -16.52
N ASP A 9 -1.75 1.54 -15.80
CA ASP A 9 -3.18 1.76 -15.56
C ASP A 9 -3.40 2.82 -14.50
N LYS A 10 -4.57 3.46 -14.55
CA LYS A 10 -5.04 4.28 -13.43
C LYS A 10 -5.36 3.36 -12.27
N ALA A 11 -4.87 3.70 -11.08
CA ALA A 11 -5.21 2.97 -9.87
C ALA A 11 -6.70 3.17 -9.56
N PRO A 12 -7.49 2.09 -9.37
CA PRO A 12 -8.88 2.24 -8.96
C PRO A 12 -9.01 3.05 -7.68
N ASP A 13 -9.85 4.07 -7.69
CA ASP A 13 -10.12 4.86 -6.50
C ASP A 13 -11.00 4.07 -5.54
N PHE A 14 -10.90 4.38 -4.27
CA PHE A 14 -11.69 3.72 -3.23
C PHE A 14 -11.75 4.58 -1.98
N THR A 15 -12.70 4.28 -1.12
CA THR A 15 -12.80 4.85 0.22
C THR A 15 -12.99 3.69 1.20
N LEU A 16 -12.09 3.59 2.18
CA LEU A 16 -12.12 2.54 3.19
C LEU A 16 -11.86 3.15 4.56
N PRO A 17 -12.41 2.56 5.64
CA PRO A 17 -12.11 3.04 6.98
C PRO A 17 -10.68 2.67 7.40
N SER A 18 -10.02 3.60 8.04
CA SER A 18 -8.71 3.38 8.64
C SER A 18 -8.83 2.72 10.02
N GLN A 19 -7.69 2.45 10.66
CA GLN A 19 -7.65 1.91 12.02
C GLN A 19 -8.31 2.82 13.06
N SER A 20 -8.46 4.11 12.76
CA SER A 20 -9.19 5.04 13.63
C SER A 20 -10.68 5.04 13.35
N GLY A 21 -11.14 4.35 12.31
CA GLY A 21 -12.51 4.35 11.86
C GLY A 21 -12.85 5.47 10.88
N GLU A 22 -11.93 6.42 10.65
CA GLU A 22 -12.16 7.52 9.71
C GLU A 22 -12.02 7.03 8.27
N PRO A 23 -12.87 7.53 7.35
CA PRO A 23 -12.77 7.14 5.94
C PRO A 23 -11.52 7.74 5.30
N VAL A 24 -10.82 6.93 4.49
CA VAL A 24 -9.67 7.36 3.70
C VAL A 24 -9.97 7.07 2.24
N ARG A 25 -9.90 8.10 1.42
CA ARG A 25 -10.06 7.98 -0.03
C ARG A 25 -8.69 8.07 -0.69
N LEU A 26 -8.38 7.11 -1.57
CA LEU A 26 -7.09 7.09 -2.24
C LEU A 26 -6.81 8.41 -2.98
N GLN A 27 -7.78 8.91 -3.73
CA GLN A 27 -7.63 10.12 -4.53
C GLN A 27 -7.17 11.32 -3.68
N ASP A 28 -7.59 11.39 -2.42
CA ASP A 28 -7.23 12.50 -1.53
C ASP A 28 -5.78 12.43 -1.06
N ARG A 29 -5.12 11.29 -1.20
CA ARG A 29 -3.73 11.09 -0.80
C ARG A 29 -2.75 11.30 -1.95
N LEU A 30 -3.25 11.25 -3.19
CA LEU A 30 -2.45 11.47 -4.40
C LEU A 30 -2.30 12.97 -4.67
N GLY A 31 -1.44 13.31 -5.61
CA GLY A 31 -1.18 14.71 -5.96
C GLY A 31 0.10 15.22 -5.34
N GLU A 32 0.20 15.21 -4.03
CA GLU A 32 1.41 15.64 -3.31
C GLU A 32 2.36 14.49 -3.01
N ARG A 33 1.81 13.27 -2.89
CA ARG A 33 2.58 12.10 -2.48
C ARG A 33 2.40 10.95 -3.44
N VAL A 34 3.47 10.16 -3.55
CA VAL A 34 3.42 8.82 -4.13
C VAL A 34 2.81 7.92 -3.05
N VAL A 35 1.93 6.99 -3.43
CA VAL A 35 1.34 6.04 -2.49
C VAL A 35 1.91 4.65 -2.75
N VAL A 36 2.46 4.06 -1.71
CA VAL A 36 2.84 2.64 -1.69
C VAL A 36 1.69 1.91 -1.02
N LEU A 37 0.90 1.21 -1.82
CA LEU A 37 -0.30 0.51 -1.38
C LEU A 37 -0.01 -0.98 -1.36
N TYR A 38 0.04 -1.58 -0.16
CA TYR A 38 0.30 -3.01 -0.09
C TYR A 38 -0.91 -3.77 0.47
N PHE A 39 -1.31 -4.81 -0.24
CA PHE A 39 -2.35 -5.75 0.17
C PHE A 39 -1.68 -6.95 0.81
N TYR A 40 -2.19 -7.38 1.95
CA TYR A 40 -1.64 -8.52 2.68
C TYR A 40 -2.79 -9.39 3.22
N PRO A 41 -2.51 -10.67 3.51
CA PRO A 41 -3.58 -11.60 3.88
C PRO A 41 -4.30 -11.26 5.18
N LYS A 42 -3.55 -10.98 6.26
CA LYS A 42 -4.20 -10.83 7.57
C LYS A 42 -3.25 -10.27 8.63
N ASP A 43 -3.82 -9.46 9.54
CA ASP A 43 -3.12 -8.98 10.74
C ASP A 43 -2.75 -10.16 11.66
N ASN A 44 -1.74 -9.96 12.47
CA ASN A 44 -1.32 -10.92 13.51
C ASN A 44 -0.90 -12.29 12.99
N THR A 45 -0.60 -12.39 11.69
CA THR A 45 0.07 -13.56 11.13
C THR A 45 1.57 -13.30 11.08
N SER A 46 2.36 -14.36 10.95
CA SER A 46 3.81 -14.25 10.84
C SER A 46 4.23 -13.35 9.67
N GLY A 47 3.69 -13.60 8.47
CA GLY A 47 3.99 -12.80 7.29
C GLY A 47 3.45 -11.39 7.36
N GLY A 48 2.22 -11.22 7.85
CA GLY A 48 1.62 -9.89 7.99
C GLY A 48 2.38 -9.01 8.97
N THR A 49 2.81 -9.59 10.08
CA THR A 49 3.63 -8.89 11.07
C THR A 49 5.01 -8.53 10.51
N ALA A 50 5.65 -9.48 9.84
CA ALA A 50 6.97 -9.24 9.23
C ALA A 50 6.91 -8.11 8.21
N GLU A 51 5.89 -8.11 7.35
CA GLU A 51 5.73 -7.08 6.31
C GLU A 51 5.46 -5.70 6.92
N ALA A 52 4.53 -5.62 7.87
CA ALA A 52 4.22 -4.34 8.53
C ALA A 52 5.45 -3.77 9.24
N CYS A 53 6.20 -4.61 9.94
CA CYS A 53 7.41 -4.18 10.65
C CYS A 53 8.52 -3.77 9.67
N ALA A 54 8.63 -4.44 8.53
CA ALA A 54 9.62 -4.08 7.50
C ALA A 54 9.30 -2.70 6.90
N PHE A 55 8.03 -2.42 6.60
CA PHE A 55 7.61 -1.10 6.14
C PHE A 55 7.81 -0.05 7.24
N ARG A 56 7.49 -0.38 8.50
CA ARG A 56 7.72 0.51 9.63
C ARG A 56 9.18 0.91 9.73
N ASP A 57 10.08 -0.06 9.66
CA ASP A 57 11.52 0.18 9.82
C ASP A 57 12.10 1.01 8.68
N SER A 58 11.46 1.03 7.53
CA SER A 58 11.85 1.83 6.36
C SER A 58 10.98 3.08 6.17
N TYR A 59 10.07 3.36 7.09
CA TYR A 59 9.06 4.40 6.90
C TYR A 59 9.67 5.79 6.67
N GLU A 60 10.70 6.14 7.44
CA GLU A 60 11.38 7.43 7.29
C GLU A 60 11.96 7.58 5.88
N SER A 61 12.53 6.50 5.33
CA SER A 61 13.06 6.53 3.96
C SER A 61 11.95 6.78 2.93
N PHE A 62 10.77 6.19 3.14
CA PHE A 62 9.62 6.42 2.26
C PHE A 62 9.14 7.87 2.35
N THR A 63 8.97 8.39 3.56
CA THR A 63 8.50 9.77 3.74
C THR A 63 9.51 10.78 3.21
N ASP A 64 10.79 10.56 3.41
CA ASP A 64 11.85 11.42 2.88
C ASP A 64 11.85 11.43 1.35
N ALA A 65 11.44 10.34 0.74
CA ALA A 65 11.34 10.22 -0.72
C ALA A 65 9.98 10.69 -1.26
N GLY A 66 9.11 11.25 -0.43
CA GLY A 66 7.83 11.81 -0.84
C GLY A 66 6.70 10.80 -0.97
N ALA A 67 6.80 9.66 -0.28
CA ALA A 67 5.79 8.61 -0.35
C ALA A 67 5.05 8.42 0.97
N GLU A 68 3.83 7.94 0.85
CA GLU A 68 3.01 7.46 1.97
C GLU A 68 2.80 5.96 1.80
N VAL A 69 2.93 5.20 2.89
CA VAL A 69 2.68 3.75 2.91
C VAL A 69 1.28 3.50 3.45
N ILE A 70 0.51 2.67 2.76
CA ILE A 70 -0.84 2.29 3.17
C ILE A 70 -0.98 0.78 3.04
N GLY A 71 -1.33 0.11 4.14
CA GLY A 71 -1.60 -1.33 4.13
C GLY A 71 -3.08 -1.62 4.08
N VAL A 72 -3.48 -2.68 3.38
CA VAL A 72 -4.88 -3.07 3.21
C VAL A 72 -5.05 -4.57 3.44
N SER A 73 -5.98 -4.94 4.28
CA SER A 73 -6.44 -6.32 4.41
C SER A 73 -7.92 -6.36 4.72
N SER A 74 -8.49 -7.57 4.78
CA SER A 74 -9.92 -7.75 5.07
C SER A 74 -10.22 -7.72 6.58
N ASP A 75 -9.24 -7.45 7.41
CA ASP A 75 -9.46 -7.27 8.85
C ASP A 75 -10.30 -6.02 9.13
N SER A 76 -10.97 -6.02 10.27
CA SER A 76 -11.76 -4.85 10.71
C SER A 76 -10.87 -3.70 11.14
N ALA A 77 -11.45 -2.50 11.21
CA ALA A 77 -10.75 -1.33 11.74
C ALA A 77 -10.26 -1.55 13.17
N ASP A 78 -11.06 -2.22 14.01
CA ASP A 78 -10.67 -2.53 15.38
C ASP A 78 -9.45 -3.45 15.45
N ARG A 79 -9.40 -4.48 14.60
CA ARG A 79 -8.24 -5.36 14.54
C ARG A 79 -7.01 -4.60 14.07
N HIS A 80 -7.16 -3.76 13.06
CA HIS A 80 -6.08 -2.89 12.58
C HIS A 80 -5.58 -1.95 13.67
N ALA A 81 -6.48 -1.39 14.48
CA ALA A 81 -6.09 -0.51 15.57
C ALA A 81 -5.20 -1.23 16.59
N GLY A 82 -5.59 -2.44 16.99
CA GLY A 82 -4.80 -3.26 17.91
C GLY A 82 -3.45 -3.64 17.31
N PHE A 83 -3.44 -4.06 16.06
CA PHE A 83 -2.22 -4.45 15.36
C PHE A 83 -1.26 -3.27 15.20
N ALA A 84 -1.77 -2.12 14.76
CA ALA A 84 -0.96 -0.91 14.57
C ALA A 84 -0.37 -0.42 15.89
N SER A 85 -1.16 -0.48 16.97
CA SER A 85 -0.71 -0.09 18.30
C SER A 85 0.37 -1.03 18.81
N LYS A 86 0.15 -2.34 18.70
CA LYS A 86 1.09 -3.36 19.17
C LYS A 86 2.46 -3.23 18.51
N HIS A 87 2.49 -2.94 17.22
CA HIS A 87 3.74 -2.86 16.45
C HIS A 87 4.21 -1.44 16.19
N ARG A 88 3.53 -0.43 16.76
CA ARG A 88 3.87 0.98 16.60
C ARG A 88 4.00 1.38 15.13
N LEU A 89 2.99 1.01 14.33
CA LEU A 89 3.00 1.33 12.91
C LEU A 89 2.70 2.81 12.69
N PRO A 90 3.58 3.56 12.02
CA PRO A 90 3.39 5.00 11.81
C PRO A 90 2.55 5.32 10.57
N PHE A 91 2.02 4.32 9.89
CA PHE A 91 1.27 4.50 8.65
C PHE A 91 -0.16 3.96 8.78
N THR A 92 -0.98 4.27 7.77
CA THR A 92 -2.39 3.92 7.75
C THR A 92 -2.61 2.46 7.34
N LEU A 93 -3.50 1.78 8.06
CA LEU A 93 -4.05 0.48 7.67
C LEU A 93 -5.53 0.68 7.34
N LEU A 94 -5.99 0.08 6.23
CA LEU A 94 -7.36 0.20 5.76
C LEU A 94 -8.10 -1.13 5.86
N ALA A 95 -9.35 -1.06 6.29
CA ALA A 95 -10.21 -2.23 6.48
C ALA A 95 -11.04 -2.49 5.22
N ASP A 96 -10.61 -3.44 4.40
CA ASP A 96 -11.32 -3.86 3.20
C ASP A 96 -12.13 -5.13 3.50
N GLN A 97 -13.10 -5.00 4.42
CA GLN A 97 -13.96 -6.11 4.80
C GLN A 97 -14.75 -6.59 3.57
N GLY A 98 -14.72 -7.88 3.32
CA GLY A 98 -15.32 -8.47 2.12
C GLY A 98 -14.39 -8.48 0.91
N GLY A 99 -13.27 -7.77 0.93
CA GLY A 99 -12.25 -7.84 -0.13
C GLY A 99 -12.64 -7.17 -1.44
N ARG A 100 -13.55 -6.18 -1.42
CA ARG A 100 -14.01 -5.54 -2.65
C ARG A 100 -12.89 -4.78 -3.36
N VAL A 101 -12.08 -4.03 -2.62
CA VAL A 101 -10.98 -3.25 -3.19
C VAL A 101 -9.87 -4.18 -3.67
N ARG A 102 -9.55 -5.20 -2.89
CA ARG A 102 -8.60 -6.24 -3.29
C ARG A 102 -8.99 -6.86 -4.64
N LYS A 103 -10.27 -7.15 -4.82
CA LYS A 103 -10.78 -7.71 -6.08
C LYS A 103 -10.67 -6.71 -7.23
N ALA A 104 -10.98 -5.43 -6.96
CA ALA A 104 -10.88 -4.37 -7.97
C ALA A 104 -9.44 -4.21 -8.49
N TYR A 105 -8.45 -4.41 -7.62
CA TYR A 105 -7.03 -4.36 -8.02
C TYR A 105 -6.57 -5.67 -8.68
N GLY A 106 -7.36 -6.73 -8.57
CA GLY A 106 -6.99 -8.02 -9.13
C GLY A 106 -5.93 -8.75 -8.33
N VAL A 107 -5.89 -8.53 -7.02
CA VAL A 107 -4.97 -9.26 -6.13
C VAL A 107 -5.34 -10.75 -6.17
N PRO A 108 -4.41 -11.64 -6.59
CA PRO A 108 -4.73 -13.06 -6.70
C PRO A 108 -4.92 -13.70 -5.33
N ALA A 109 -5.61 -14.84 -5.33
CA ALA A 109 -5.76 -15.64 -4.13
C ALA A 109 -4.93 -16.92 -4.27
N ALA A 110 -4.16 -17.25 -3.23
CA ALA A 110 -3.48 -18.54 -3.16
C ALA A 110 -4.51 -19.62 -2.82
N LEU A 111 -4.42 -20.76 -3.48
CA LEU A 111 -5.33 -21.90 -3.27
C LEU A 111 -6.82 -21.51 -3.43
N GLY A 112 -7.10 -20.44 -4.18
CA GLY A 112 -8.46 -19.98 -4.46
C GLY A 112 -9.15 -19.22 -3.34
N PHE A 113 -8.61 -19.17 -2.13
CA PHE A 113 -9.27 -18.52 -0.99
C PHE A 113 -8.37 -17.74 -0.05
N ILE A 114 -7.06 -17.96 -0.07
CA ILE A 114 -6.13 -17.18 0.76
C ILE A 114 -5.76 -15.90 0.00
N PRO A 115 -6.08 -14.70 0.54
CA PRO A 115 -5.71 -13.47 -0.15
C PRO A 115 -4.22 -13.39 -0.43
N GLY A 116 -3.86 -12.87 -1.59
CA GLY A 116 -2.47 -12.72 -1.98
C GLY A 116 -1.78 -11.55 -1.28
N ARG A 117 -0.50 -11.40 -1.58
CA ARG A 117 0.35 -10.33 -1.05
C ARG A 117 0.93 -9.57 -2.23
N VAL A 118 0.44 -8.34 -2.47
CA VAL A 118 0.83 -7.54 -3.64
C VAL A 118 1.06 -6.09 -3.19
N THR A 119 2.16 -5.51 -3.65
CA THR A 119 2.47 -4.10 -3.40
C THR A 119 2.40 -3.33 -4.72
N TYR A 120 1.67 -2.24 -4.71
CA TYR A 120 1.54 -1.31 -5.84
C TYR A 120 2.21 0.02 -5.48
N VAL A 121 2.97 0.57 -6.40
CA VAL A 121 3.47 1.95 -6.27
C VAL A 121 2.66 2.81 -7.24
N ILE A 122 1.97 3.80 -6.70
CA ILE A 122 1.06 4.68 -7.45
C ILE A 122 1.65 6.08 -7.42
N ASP A 123 1.89 6.66 -8.59
CA ASP A 123 2.49 7.99 -8.66
C ASP A 123 1.47 9.10 -8.36
N ARG A 124 1.93 10.34 -8.34
CA ARG A 124 1.10 11.51 -7.99
C ARG A 124 -0.06 11.74 -8.94
N THR A 125 0.00 11.22 -10.16
CA THR A 125 -1.08 11.33 -11.13
C THR A 125 -2.12 10.23 -10.99
N GLY A 126 -1.89 9.27 -10.08
CA GLY A 126 -2.77 8.13 -9.90
C GLY A 126 -2.46 6.95 -10.82
N THR A 127 -1.30 6.96 -11.46
CA THR A 127 -0.88 5.89 -12.37
C THR A 127 -0.06 4.85 -11.64
N VAL A 128 -0.36 3.57 -11.84
CA VAL A 128 0.40 2.46 -11.27
C VAL A 128 1.74 2.37 -11.98
N ARG A 129 2.83 2.48 -11.24
CA ARG A 129 4.19 2.49 -11.79
C ARG A 129 4.95 1.21 -11.49
N HIS A 130 4.55 0.44 -10.50
CA HIS A 130 5.21 -0.81 -10.12
C HIS A 130 4.24 -1.74 -9.42
N ILE A 131 4.40 -3.03 -9.64
CA ILE A 131 3.62 -4.09 -8.99
C ILE A 131 4.57 -5.19 -8.59
N PHE A 132 4.56 -5.56 -7.30
CA PHE A 132 5.34 -6.67 -6.79
C PHE A 132 4.43 -7.69 -6.13
N ASN A 133 4.41 -8.91 -6.66
CA ASN A 133 3.53 -9.99 -6.19
C ASN A 133 4.40 -11.14 -5.67
N SER A 134 4.37 -11.37 -4.36
CA SER A 134 5.05 -12.50 -3.74
C SER A 134 4.46 -12.74 -2.36
N MET A 135 4.19 -13.99 -2.03
CA MET A 135 3.71 -14.36 -0.70
C MET A 135 4.82 -14.36 0.35
N THR A 136 6.05 -14.58 -0.05
CA THR A 136 7.14 -14.89 0.87
C THR A 136 8.31 -13.91 0.85
N ASN A 137 8.51 -13.20 -0.25
CA ASN A 137 9.62 -12.25 -0.38
C ASN A 137 9.25 -10.89 0.22
N ILE A 138 9.21 -10.83 1.54
CA ILE A 138 8.83 -9.62 2.29
C ILE A 138 9.80 -8.47 1.99
N ASP A 139 11.10 -8.76 2.00
CA ASP A 139 12.12 -7.72 1.74
C ASP A 139 11.98 -7.14 0.34
N GLY A 140 11.56 -7.95 -0.64
CA GLY A 140 11.30 -7.50 -1.99
C GLY A 140 10.16 -6.50 -2.06
N HIS A 141 9.08 -6.71 -1.28
CA HIS A 141 7.96 -5.78 -1.23
C HIS A 141 8.42 -4.38 -0.80
N VAL A 142 9.26 -4.31 0.21
CA VAL A 142 9.75 -3.04 0.76
C VAL A 142 10.85 -2.45 -0.12
N GLY A 143 11.86 -3.25 -0.46
CA GLY A 143 13.04 -2.79 -1.19
C GLY A 143 12.73 -2.30 -2.59
N GLU A 144 11.93 -3.05 -3.34
CA GLU A 144 11.56 -2.64 -4.69
C GLU A 144 10.67 -1.42 -4.69
N ALA A 145 9.73 -1.33 -3.74
CA ALA A 145 8.87 -0.16 -3.62
C ALA A 145 9.69 1.10 -3.34
N LEU A 146 10.65 1.02 -2.42
CA LEU A 146 11.50 2.16 -2.10
C LEU A 146 12.36 2.59 -3.28
N GLU A 147 12.90 1.65 -4.02
CA GLU A 147 13.67 1.93 -5.23
C GLU A 147 12.84 2.69 -6.26
N VAL A 148 11.61 2.24 -6.52
CA VAL A 148 10.70 2.90 -7.46
C VAL A 148 10.30 4.28 -6.96
N VAL A 149 10.00 4.43 -5.67
CA VAL A 149 9.66 5.72 -5.07
C VAL A 149 10.79 6.73 -5.27
N ARG A 150 12.03 6.32 -5.03
CA ARG A 150 13.21 7.18 -5.21
C ARG A 150 13.38 7.60 -6.67
N LYS A 151 13.10 6.69 -7.59
CA LYS A 151 13.13 6.98 -9.02
C LYS A 151 12.08 8.02 -9.39
N LEU A 152 10.86 7.87 -8.85
CA LEU A 152 9.77 8.80 -9.09
C LEU A 152 10.05 10.18 -8.49
N GLN A 153 10.80 10.24 -7.39
CA GLN A 153 11.16 11.50 -6.76
C GLN A 153 12.00 12.38 -7.69
N THR A 154 12.88 11.79 -8.48
CA THR A 154 13.66 12.53 -9.48
C THR A 154 12.86 12.80 -10.76
N GLU A 155 11.97 11.88 -11.14
CA GLU A 155 11.14 11.96 -12.34
C GLU A 155 9.97 12.92 -12.16
N GLN A 156 9.34 12.92 -10.96
CA GLN A 156 8.17 13.73 -10.62
C GLN A 156 8.42 14.47 -9.30
N PRO A 157 9.22 15.55 -9.31
CA PRO A 157 9.45 16.31 -8.07
C PRO A 157 8.14 16.92 -7.55
N ALA A 158 8.09 17.18 -6.24
CA ALA A 158 6.91 17.73 -5.60
C ALA A 158 6.48 19.05 -6.26
N LEU A 159 5.17 19.19 -6.44
CA LEU A 159 4.59 20.41 -7.04
C LEU A 159 4.88 21.64 -6.17
N GLY A 160 5.18 22.77 -6.82
CA GLY A 160 5.36 24.04 -6.14
C GLY A 160 6.76 24.29 -5.62
N PHE A 161 7.69 23.38 -5.82
CA PHE A 161 9.09 23.61 -5.46
C PHE A 161 9.92 23.69 -6.72
N PRO A 162 10.29 24.92 -7.14
CA PRO A 162 11.24 25.04 -8.22
C PRO A 162 12.56 24.46 -7.74
N VAL A 163 13.01 23.45 -8.45
CA VAL A 163 14.35 22.93 -8.24
C VAL A 163 15.28 23.95 -8.91
N GLY A 164 15.76 24.81 -8.11
CA GLY A 164 16.69 25.83 -8.57
C GLY A 164 18.05 25.27 -8.85
#